data_541357e6f240879466def265c1bcd827
#
_entry.id   541357e6f240879466def265c1bcd827
#
_cell.length_a   1.000
_cell.length_b   1.000
_cell.length_c   1.000
_cell.angle_alpha   90.00
_cell.angle_beta   90.00
_cell.angle_gamma   90.00
#
_symmetry.space_group_name_H-M   'P 1'
#
loop_
_entity.id
_entity.type
_entity.pdbx_description
1 polymer ?
#
loop_
_entity_poly.entity_id
_entity_poly.type
_entity_poly.pdbx_seq_one_letter_code
_entity_poly.pdbx_strand_id
1 'polypeptide(L)'
;MRAREKVRLGALRLLLAAIKQKEVDERTTLDDAQVLAIVEKLSKQRRDSIEQFEKAGRTELAEQERAELAVLDTYRPAQADDDQIQAVIEAAVAETGAAGMADMGKVMAIVKIRLAGQADLAAVSAKVRARLSA
;
A
#
# COMPACT_ATOMS: atom_id res chain seq x y z
N MET A 1 18.05 3.86 21.95
CA MET A 1 17.11 5.01 21.79
C MET A 1 17.53 5.98 20.70
N ARG A 2 18.74 6.52 20.77
CA ARG A 2 19.22 7.45 19.72
C ARG A 2 19.30 6.83 18.33
N ALA A 3 19.66 5.56 18.23
CA ALA A 3 19.72 4.86 16.95
C ALA A 3 18.35 4.71 16.29
N ARG A 4 17.30 4.42 17.08
CA ARG A 4 15.91 4.34 16.60
C ARG A 4 15.40 5.71 16.14
N GLU A 5 15.74 6.76 16.86
CA GLU A 5 15.38 8.12 16.50
C GLU A 5 16.05 8.57 15.20
N LYS A 6 17.30 8.19 14.99
CA LYS A 6 18.01 8.48 13.73
C LYS A 6 17.40 7.77 12.55
N VAL A 7 17.05 6.51 12.71
CA VAL A 7 16.39 5.72 11.65
C VAL A 7 15.03 6.32 11.32
N ARG A 8 14.23 6.64 12.33
CA ARG A 8 12.93 7.27 12.16
C ARG A 8 13.06 8.62 11.45
N LEU A 9 13.99 9.45 11.88
CA LEU A 9 14.21 10.75 11.27
C LEU A 9 14.67 10.63 9.82
N GLY A 10 15.58 9.69 9.53
CA GLY A 10 16.05 9.41 8.18
C GLY A 10 14.93 8.97 7.25
N ALA A 11 14.10 8.03 7.71
CA ALA A 11 12.95 7.54 6.93
C ALA A 11 11.93 8.66 6.68
N LEU A 12 11.64 9.48 7.68
CA LEU A 12 10.74 10.63 7.56
C LEU A 12 11.26 11.68 6.57
N ARG A 13 12.56 11.96 6.60
CA ARG A 13 13.17 12.90 5.67
C ARG A 13 13.07 12.42 4.23
N LEU A 14 13.29 11.13 4.00
CA LEU A 14 13.14 10.54 2.66
C LEU A 14 11.69 10.60 2.18
N LEU A 15 10.74 10.31 3.06
CA LEU A 15 9.32 10.40 2.73
C LEU A 15 8.93 11.84 2.40
N LEU A 16 9.31 12.80 3.22
CA LEU A 16 9.02 14.21 2.99
C LEU A 16 9.66 14.73 1.71
N ALA A 17 10.90 14.32 1.41
CA ALA A 17 11.59 14.68 0.18
C ALA A 17 10.85 14.12 -1.05
N ALA A 18 10.39 12.88 -1.00
CA ALA A 18 9.63 12.26 -2.08
C ALA A 18 8.29 12.97 -2.32
N ILE A 19 7.59 13.32 -1.25
CA ILE A 19 6.33 14.08 -1.32
C ILE A 19 6.58 15.45 -1.96
N LYS A 20 7.57 16.16 -1.46
CA LYS A 20 7.91 17.50 -1.94
C LYS A 20 8.32 17.47 -3.42
N GLN A 21 9.11 16.49 -3.82
CA GLN A 21 9.54 16.33 -5.22
C GLN A 21 8.34 16.14 -6.13
N LYS A 22 7.40 15.31 -5.74
CA LYS A 22 6.19 15.06 -6.53
C LYS A 22 5.30 16.31 -6.59
N GLU A 23 5.17 17.04 -5.49
CA GLU A 23 4.42 18.30 -5.46
C GLU A 23 5.02 19.33 -6.41
N VAL A 24 6.35 19.42 -6.47
CA VAL A 24 7.06 20.31 -7.41
C VAL A 24 6.85 19.88 -8.84
N ASP A 25 7.01 18.59 -9.13
CA ASP A 25 6.89 18.05 -10.49
C ASP A 25 5.47 18.19 -11.05
N GLU A 26 4.46 17.97 -10.23
CA GLU A 26 3.05 18.05 -10.61
C GLU A 26 2.43 19.43 -10.36
N ARG A 27 3.16 20.33 -9.71
CA ARG A 27 2.73 21.69 -9.36
C ARG A 27 1.40 21.70 -8.58
N THR A 28 1.27 20.78 -7.65
CA THR A 28 0.06 20.62 -6.85
C THR A 28 0.40 20.18 -5.43
N THR A 29 -0.52 20.35 -4.52
CA THR A 29 -0.44 19.76 -3.18
C THR A 29 -1.02 18.35 -3.25
N LEU A 30 -0.33 17.38 -2.65
CA LEU A 30 -0.78 15.99 -2.65
C LEU A 30 -1.89 15.77 -1.63
N ASP A 31 -2.89 14.99 -2.01
CA ASP A 31 -3.91 14.50 -1.09
C ASP A 31 -3.44 13.24 -0.36
N ASP A 32 -4.24 12.74 0.57
CA ASP A 32 -3.91 11.57 1.39
C ASP A 32 -3.67 10.31 0.54
N ALA A 33 -4.45 10.12 -0.51
CA ALA A 33 -4.30 8.97 -1.40
C ALA A 33 -2.96 9.01 -2.16
N GLN A 34 -2.56 10.18 -2.60
CA GLN A 34 -1.28 10.38 -3.29
C GLN A 34 -0.09 10.19 -2.35
N VAL A 35 -0.19 10.68 -1.12
CA VAL A 35 0.82 10.46 -0.08
C VAL A 35 0.94 8.97 0.23
N LEU A 36 -0.18 8.27 0.37
CA LEU A 36 -0.20 6.84 0.61
C LEU A 36 0.48 6.06 -0.53
N ALA A 37 0.24 6.46 -1.78
CA ALA A 37 0.88 5.85 -2.94
C ALA A 37 2.40 5.99 -2.87
N ILE A 38 2.92 7.13 -2.41
CA ILE A 38 4.35 7.34 -2.20
C ILE A 38 4.88 6.42 -1.11
N VAL A 39 4.17 6.33 0.03
CA VAL A 39 4.55 5.44 1.14
C VAL A 39 4.63 3.99 0.66
N GLU A 40 3.67 3.54 -0.12
CA GLU A 40 3.66 2.18 -0.68
C GLU A 40 4.81 1.93 -1.64
N LYS A 41 5.13 2.90 -2.48
CA LYS A 41 6.26 2.81 -3.40
C LYS A 41 7.58 2.71 -2.64
N LEU A 42 7.78 3.55 -1.64
CA LEU A 42 8.98 3.52 -0.80
C LEU A 42 9.08 2.21 -0.02
N SER A 43 7.96 1.72 0.51
CA SER A 43 7.91 0.44 1.23
C SER A 43 8.29 -0.73 0.32
N LYS A 44 7.80 -0.74 -0.91
CA LYS A 44 8.17 -1.76 -1.89
C LYS A 44 9.66 -1.72 -2.22
N GLN A 45 10.21 -0.53 -2.43
CA GLN A 45 11.65 -0.35 -2.67
C GLN A 45 12.49 -0.89 -1.51
N ARG A 46 12.04 -0.68 -0.27
CA ARG A 46 12.71 -1.22 0.92
C ARG A 46 12.65 -2.75 0.97
N ARG A 47 11.50 -3.34 0.66
CA ARG A 47 11.37 -4.80 0.62
C ARG A 47 12.26 -5.42 -0.45
N ASP A 48 12.33 -4.83 -1.62
CA ASP A 48 13.20 -5.29 -2.70
C ASP A 48 14.68 -5.20 -2.29
N SER A 49 15.08 -4.11 -1.65
CA SER A 49 16.45 -3.93 -1.13
C SER A 49 16.79 -4.95 -0.06
N ILE A 50 15.87 -5.22 0.88
CA ILE A 50 16.05 -6.24 1.92
C ILE A 50 16.32 -7.60 1.30
N GLU A 51 15.52 -7.99 0.34
CA GLU A 51 15.68 -9.27 -0.36
C GLU A 51 17.07 -9.38 -1.01
N GLN A 52 17.50 -8.34 -1.69
CA GLN A 52 18.81 -8.32 -2.34
C GLN A 52 19.96 -8.35 -1.34
N PHE A 53 19.88 -7.60 -0.25
CA PHE A 53 20.90 -7.63 0.78
C PHE A 53 20.99 -8.99 1.48
N GLU A 54 19.86 -9.64 1.72
CA GLU A 54 19.84 -10.99 2.29
C GLU A 54 20.50 -12.00 1.34
N LYS A 55 20.20 -11.94 0.05
CA LYS A 55 20.83 -12.81 -0.96
C LYS A 55 22.33 -12.58 -1.05
N ALA A 56 22.78 -11.37 -0.82
CA ALA A 56 24.20 -11.02 -0.84
C ALA A 56 24.90 -11.29 0.50
N GLY A 57 24.19 -11.77 1.51
CA GLY A 57 24.74 -12.02 2.84
C GLY A 57 25.03 -10.75 3.65
N ARG A 58 24.44 -9.63 3.24
CA ARG A 58 24.64 -8.33 3.92
C ARG A 58 23.55 -8.08 4.95
N THR A 59 23.59 -8.84 6.03
CA THR A 59 22.57 -8.83 7.07
C THR A 59 22.38 -7.47 7.73
N GLU A 60 23.46 -6.74 8.00
CA GLU A 60 23.40 -5.42 8.63
C GLU A 60 22.63 -4.41 7.79
N LEU A 61 22.86 -4.41 6.47
CA LEU A 61 22.17 -3.53 5.54
C LEU A 61 20.67 -3.93 5.43
N ALA A 62 20.40 -5.22 5.42
CA ALA A 62 19.03 -5.72 5.42
C ALA A 62 18.27 -5.28 6.68
N GLU A 63 18.90 -5.35 7.85
CA GLU A 63 18.30 -4.92 9.12
C GLU A 63 18.02 -3.42 9.15
N GLN A 64 18.94 -2.62 8.62
CA GLN A 64 18.75 -1.18 8.50
C GLN A 64 17.52 -0.87 7.63
N GLU A 65 17.40 -1.53 6.49
CA GLU A 65 16.24 -1.34 5.60
C GLU A 65 14.93 -1.81 6.27
N ARG A 66 14.96 -2.90 7.06
CA ARG A 66 13.79 -3.36 7.81
C ARG A 66 13.36 -2.33 8.85
N ALA A 67 14.30 -1.69 9.52
CA ALA A 67 14.00 -0.65 10.50
C ALA A 67 13.33 0.55 9.82
N GLU A 68 13.80 0.95 8.65
CA GLU A 68 13.20 2.02 7.85
C GLU A 68 11.81 1.62 7.35
N LEU A 69 11.63 0.37 6.90
CA LEU A 69 10.35 -0.16 6.48
C LEU A 69 9.33 -0.13 7.62
N ALA A 70 9.73 -0.51 8.83
CA ALA A 70 8.85 -0.46 10.00
C ALA A 70 8.33 0.97 10.28
N VAL A 71 9.18 1.99 10.09
CA VAL A 71 8.76 3.39 10.22
C VAL A 71 7.75 3.76 9.14
N LEU A 72 8.00 3.40 7.89
CA LEU A 72 7.07 3.67 6.78
C LEU A 72 5.71 2.99 7.00
N ASP A 73 5.71 1.77 7.52
CA ASP A 73 4.49 1.03 7.78
C ASP A 73 3.60 1.70 8.82
N THR A 74 4.13 2.54 9.70
CA THR A 74 3.31 3.30 10.66
C THR A 74 2.40 4.33 9.98
N TYR A 75 2.71 4.72 8.74
CA TYR A 75 1.92 5.66 7.95
C TYR A 75 0.95 4.98 6.99
N ARG A 76 0.94 3.66 6.96
CA ARG A 76 -0.03 2.89 6.16
C ARG A 76 -1.27 2.61 6.99
N PRO A 77 -2.47 2.64 6.40
CA PRO A 77 -3.67 2.20 7.08
C PRO A 77 -3.53 0.76 7.57
N ALA A 78 -4.24 0.42 8.63
CA ALA A 78 -4.31 -0.96 9.09
C ALA A 78 -4.76 -1.87 7.95
N GLN A 79 -4.08 -3.01 7.78
CA GLN A 79 -4.43 -3.96 6.72
C GLN A 79 -5.78 -4.61 7.02
N ALA A 80 -6.62 -4.69 6.01
CA ALA A 80 -7.91 -5.38 6.12
C ALA A 80 -7.69 -6.90 6.14
N ASP A 81 -8.40 -7.60 7.01
CA ASP A 81 -8.44 -9.05 7.01
C ASP A 81 -9.39 -9.58 5.91
N ASP A 82 -9.41 -10.89 5.71
CA ASP A 82 -10.23 -11.50 4.66
C ASP A 82 -11.73 -11.21 4.85
N ASP A 83 -12.22 -11.21 6.08
CA ASP A 83 -13.63 -10.93 6.37
C ASP A 83 -13.98 -9.47 6.04
N GLN A 84 -13.10 -8.54 6.37
CA GLN A 84 -13.27 -7.12 6.02
C GLN A 84 -13.25 -6.90 4.51
N ILE A 85 -12.33 -7.54 3.82
CA ILE A 85 -12.25 -7.48 2.35
C ILE A 85 -13.54 -8.02 1.74
N GLN A 86 -13.99 -9.17 2.20
CA GLN A 86 -15.23 -9.79 1.69
C GLN A 86 -16.44 -8.91 1.95
N ALA A 87 -16.54 -8.30 3.12
CA ALA A 87 -17.63 -7.36 3.46
C ALA A 87 -17.66 -6.16 2.50
N VAL A 88 -16.51 -5.59 2.17
CA VAL A 88 -16.40 -4.49 1.22
C VAL A 88 -16.84 -4.93 -0.19
N ILE A 89 -16.42 -6.12 -0.61
CA ILE A 89 -16.81 -6.68 -1.91
C ILE A 89 -18.34 -6.89 -1.99
N GLU A 90 -18.92 -7.51 -0.96
CA GLU A 90 -20.37 -7.76 -0.93
C GLU A 90 -21.18 -6.45 -0.93
N ALA A 91 -20.73 -5.44 -0.18
CA ALA A 91 -21.34 -4.12 -0.20
C ALA A 91 -21.26 -3.48 -1.59
N ALA A 92 -20.13 -3.57 -2.27
CA ALA A 92 -19.95 -3.05 -3.62
C ALA A 92 -20.82 -3.78 -4.64
N VAL A 93 -20.95 -5.09 -4.52
CA VAL A 93 -21.85 -5.90 -5.37
C VAL A 93 -23.31 -5.46 -5.18
N ALA A 94 -23.73 -5.26 -3.93
CA ALA A 94 -25.08 -4.81 -3.62
C ALA A 94 -25.35 -3.40 -4.16
N GLU A 95 -24.42 -2.47 -3.99
CA GLU A 95 -24.56 -1.08 -4.45
C GLU A 95 -24.61 -0.95 -5.97
N THR A 96 -23.86 -1.78 -6.68
CA THR A 96 -23.81 -1.75 -8.15
C THR A 96 -24.88 -2.62 -8.81
N GLY A 97 -25.50 -3.53 -8.05
CA GLY A 97 -26.42 -4.53 -8.61
C GLY A 97 -25.72 -5.53 -9.51
N ALA A 98 -24.42 -5.75 -9.29
CA ALA A 98 -23.60 -6.62 -10.14
C ALA A 98 -24.15 -8.05 -10.18
N ALA A 99 -24.29 -8.60 -11.38
CA ALA A 99 -24.84 -9.94 -11.60
C ALA A 99 -23.79 -10.92 -12.15
N GLY A 100 -22.65 -10.45 -12.65
CA GLY A 100 -21.64 -11.32 -13.22
C GLY A 100 -20.38 -10.57 -13.63
N MET A 101 -19.50 -11.24 -14.35
CA MET A 101 -18.18 -10.72 -14.72
C MET A 101 -18.21 -9.42 -15.54
N ALA A 102 -19.28 -9.18 -16.28
CA ALA A 102 -19.41 -7.93 -17.04
C ALA A 102 -19.42 -6.68 -16.13
N ASP A 103 -19.78 -6.84 -14.87
CA ASP A 103 -19.87 -5.76 -13.90
C ASP A 103 -18.60 -5.59 -13.05
N MET A 104 -17.55 -6.39 -13.32
CA MET A 104 -16.33 -6.38 -12.53
C MET A 104 -15.70 -4.98 -12.44
N GLY A 105 -15.71 -4.22 -13.52
CA GLY A 105 -15.15 -2.86 -13.53
C GLY A 105 -15.85 -1.93 -12.55
N LYS A 106 -17.18 -2.03 -12.45
CA LYS A 106 -17.98 -1.22 -11.51
C LYS A 106 -17.69 -1.58 -10.06
N VAL A 107 -17.62 -2.88 -9.76
CA VAL A 107 -17.30 -3.38 -8.42
C VAL A 107 -15.89 -2.98 -8.03
N MET A 108 -14.92 -3.19 -8.91
CA MET A 108 -13.52 -2.84 -8.64
C MET A 108 -13.32 -1.33 -8.42
N ALA A 109 -14.05 -0.48 -9.11
CA ALA A 109 -13.96 0.97 -8.93
C ALA A 109 -14.29 1.38 -7.48
N ILE A 110 -15.31 0.75 -6.89
CA ILE A 110 -15.69 1.01 -5.49
C ILE A 110 -14.71 0.38 -4.52
N VAL A 111 -14.35 -0.87 -4.75
CA VAL A 111 -13.46 -1.64 -3.87
C VAL A 111 -12.08 -0.99 -3.78
N LYS A 112 -11.53 -0.52 -4.90
CA LYS A 112 -10.25 0.18 -4.92
C LYS A 112 -10.22 1.40 -4.02
N ILE A 113 -11.29 2.18 -4.01
CA ILE A 113 -11.38 3.38 -3.19
C ILE A 113 -11.46 3.00 -1.71
N ARG A 114 -12.30 2.04 -1.36
CA ARG A 114 -12.56 1.65 0.03
C ARG A 114 -11.40 0.88 0.67
N LEU A 115 -10.66 0.10 -0.12
CA LEU A 115 -9.53 -0.70 0.36
C LEU A 115 -8.17 -0.09 0.02
N ALA A 116 -8.12 1.17 -0.42
CA ALA A 116 -6.87 1.83 -0.78
C ALA A 116 -5.86 1.74 0.36
N GLY A 117 -4.71 1.15 0.09
CA GLY A 117 -3.63 0.95 1.06
C GLY A 117 -3.90 -0.09 2.14
N GLN A 118 -5.08 -0.72 2.17
CA GLN A 118 -5.46 -1.69 3.20
C GLN A 118 -5.38 -3.14 2.73
N ALA A 119 -5.21 -3.36 1.44
CA ALA A 119 -5.13 -4.69 0.87
C ALA A 119 -4.34 -4.68 -0.45
N ASP A 120 -3.78 -5.84 -0.82
CA ASP A 120 -3.17 -6.05 -2.12
C ASP A 120 -4.26 -6.12 -3.18
N LEU A 121 -4.25 -5.18 -4.13
CA LEU A 121 -5.29 -5.09 -5.16
C LEU A 121 -5.33 -6.31 -6.08
N ALA A 122 -4.20 -6.99 -6.31
CA ALA A 122 -4.20 -8.22 -7.11
C ALA A 122 -4.97 -9.34 -6.42
N ALA A 123 -4.77 -9.51 -5.11
CA ALA A 123 -5.50 -10.48 -4.30
C ALA A 123 -6.99 -10.13 -4.20
N VAL A 124 -7.30 -8.85 -4.03
CA VAL A 124 -8.69 -8.35 -4.00
C VAL A 124 -9.38 -8.60 -5.34
N SER A 125 -8.72 -8.32 -6.45
CA SER A 125 -9.23 -8.56 -7.80
C SER A 125 -9.59 -10.03 -8.01
N ALA A 126 -8.74 -10.96 -7.53
CA ALA A 126 -9.02 -12.39 -7.59
C ALA A 126 -10.28 -12.77 -6.79
N LYS A 127 -10.46 -12.16 -5.61
CA LYS A 127 -11.65 -12.38 -4.77
C LYS A 127 -12.92 -11.83 -5.43
N VAL A 128 -12.86 -10.66 -6.04
CA VAL A 128 -13.98 -10.08 -6.79
C VAL A 128 -14.36 -10.99 -7.97
N ARG A 129 -13.36 -11.44 -8.71
CA ARG A 129 -13.58 -12.36 -9.84
C ARG A 129 -14.26 -13.65 -9.39
N ALA A 130 -13.78 -14.24 -8.30
CA ALA A 130 -14.37 -15.44 -7.74
C ALA A 130 -15.83 -15.21 -7.32
N ARG A 131 -16.13 -14.08 -6.70
CA ARG A 131 -17.50 -13.74 -6.28
C ARG A 131 -18.45 -13.56 -7.45
N LEU A 132 -18.01 -12.90 -8.52
CA LEU A 132 -18.85 -12.61 -9.68
C LEU A 132 -18.99 -13.81 -10.62
N SER A 133 -18.11 -14.81 -10.52
CA SER A 133 -18.15 -16.05 -11.31
C SER A 133 -19.00 -17.15 -10.67
N ALA A 134 -19.37 -16.96 -9.41
CA ALA A 134 -20.13 -17.97 -8.65
C ALA A 134 -21.60 -18.03 -9.07
#